data_0f12c28671bc76fc110e4af4b8218416
#
_entry.id   0f12c28671bc76fc110e4af4b8218416
#
_cell.length_a   1.000
_cell.length_b   1.000
_cell.length_c   1.000
_cell.angle_alpha   90.00
_cell.angle_beta   90.00
_cell.angle_gamma   90.00
#
_symmetry.space_group_name_H-M   'P 1'
#
loop_
_entity.id
_entity.type
_entity.pdbx_description
1 polymer ?
#
loop_
_entity_poly.entity_id
_entity_poly.type
_entity_poly.pdbx_seq_one_letter_code
_entity_poly.pdbx_strand_id
1 'polypeptide(L)'
;MIARLGLTAINDLREALPRFTQVPLAHLPHLDIEQRRAYWLDEISQSLADESSIAFVSVASGRISGFVIYNDLPWDSQIIGRRTGTVKHLAVTSANAVGVEILAELISELMQTVGKRGTQCTVSRVQSSELAAIHALEQSGFLLVDTLLDFVFDFSRTPIEEITFPKRDGQLKIRHANAADLPALIDINEKSFSDYFGRYHADPQMPAGTATRIYTEWIRAAFQGWADWILVAELDDKIAGYGLWRKALRNEERNSVSVAHYDLAAIDPKSRGRGLWTALMLDGMWIARDFAQYLVGPVHVSNYPVQHLLQKFGWSISGARHSFHTWLKP
;
A
#
# COMPACT_ATOMS: atom_id res chain seq x y z
N MET A 1 -27.44 13.07 8.92
CA MET A 1 -27.17 12.78 10.35
C MET A 1 -25.92 11.92 10.46
N ILE A 2 -24.94 12.34 11.25
CA ILE A 2 -23.73 11.55 11.53
C ILE A 2 -23.94 10.77 12.84
N ALA A 3 -23.56 9.50 12.84
CA ALA A 3 -23.64 8.61 14.00
C ALA A 3 -22.34 7.78 14.12
N ARG A 4 -22.09 7.24 15.32
CA ARG A 4 -21.01 6.26 15.52
C ARG A 4 -21.33 4.98 14.76
N LEU A 5 -20.32 4.44 14.10
CA LEU A 5 -20.39 3.15 13.43
C LEU A 5 -19.65 2.10 14.27
N GLY A 6 -20.31 1.00 14.54
CA GLY A 6 -19.74 -0.13 15.25
C GLY A 6 -19.93 -1.44 14.50
N LEU A 7 -19.28 -2.50 14.95
CA LEU A 7 -19.34 -3.83 14.33
C LEU A 7 -20.78 -4.38 14.23
N THR A 8 -21.68 -3.96 15.11
CA THR A 8 -23.11 -4.34 15.10
C THR A 8 -23.84 -3.87 13.83
N ALA A 9 -23.34 -2.82 13.16
CA ALA A 9 -23.92 -2.30 11.91
C ALA A 9 -23.34 -2.97 10.64
N ILE A 10 -22.58 -4.06 10.76
CA ILE A 10 -21.93 -4.69 9.63
C ILE A 10 -22.93 -5.22 8.57
N ASN A 11 -24.11 -5.64 8.99
CA ASN A 11 -25.16 -6.08 8.06
C ASN A 11 -25.75 -4.92 7.26
N ASP A 12 -25.95 -3.76 7.90
CA ASP A 12 -26.43 -2.55 7.22
C ASP A 12 -25.38 -2.06 6.19
N LEU A 13 -24.08 -2.17 6.54
CA LEU A 13 -22.99 -1.89 5.60
C LEU A 13 -22.99 -2.89 4.42
N ARG A 14 -23.18 -4.18 4.67
CA ARG A 14 -23.26 -5.20 3.61
C ARG A 14 -24.34 -4.85 2.59
N GLU A 15 -25.53 -4.44 3.04
CA GLU A 15 -26.61 -4.00 2.17
C GLU A 15 -26.31 -2.68 1.45
N ALA A 16 -25.47 -1.82 2.05
CA ALA A 16 -25.07 -0.55 1.47
C ALA A 16 -23.94 -0.67 0.43
N LEU A 17 -23.05 -1.66 0.54
CA LEU A 17 -21.86 -1.82 -0.31
C LEU A 17 -22.13 -1.65 -1.82
N PRO A 18 -23.19 -2.23 -2.41
CA PRO A 18 -23.45 -2.08 -3.84
C PRO A 18 -23.71 -0.65 -4.32
N ARG A 19 -23.99 0.28 -3.39
CA ARG A 19 -24.31 1.68 -3.69
C ARG A 19 -23.11 2.61 -3.59
N PHE A 20 -22.01 2.16 -2.97
CA PHE A 20 -20.81 2.99 -2.85
C PHE A 20 -20.08 3.11 -4.18
N THR A 21 -19.46 4.26 -4.39
CA THR A 21 -18.68 4.55 -5.61
C THR A 21 -17.32 3.86 -5.62
N GLN A 22 -16.81 3.49 -4.44
CA GLN A 22 -15.55 2.78 -4.28
C GLN A 22 -15.63 1.34 -4.76
N VAL A 23 -14.59 0.90 -5.46
CA VAL A 23 -14.43 -0.48 -5.91
C VAL A 23 -13.12 -1.02 -5.35
N PRO A 24 -13.18 -1.87 -4.31
CA PRO A 24 -11.96 -2.47 -3.76
C PRO A 24 -11.28 -3.36 -4.79
N LEU A 25 -9.96 -3.53 -4.65
CA LEU A 25 -9.15 -4.34 -5.56
C LEU A 25 -9.34 -3.97 -7.05
N ALA A 26 -9.58 -2.66 -7.33
CA ALA A 26 -9.79 -2.19 -8.71
C ALA A 26 -8.58 -2.48 -9.62
N HIS A 27 -7.39 -2.60 -9.04
CA HIS A 27 -6.16 -2.97 -9.73
C HIS A 27 -6.11 -4.46 -10.14
N LEU A 28 -7.05 -5.29 -9.70
CA LEU A 28 -7.22 -6.69 -10.11
C LEU A 28 -8.48 -6.84 -10.97
N PRO A 29 -8.43 -6.52 -12.28
CA PRO A 29 -9.62 -6.34 -13.12
C PRO A 29 -10.45 -7.61 -13.33
N HIS A 30 -9.87 -8.78 -13.12
CA HIS A 30 -10.54 -10.07 -13.38
C HIS A 30 -11.26 -10.66 -12.15
N LEU A 31 -11.16 -10.02 -10.98
CA LEU A 31 -11.99 -10.40 -9.85
C LEU A 31 -13.43 -9.99 -10.10
N ASP A 32 -14.37 -10.89 -9.80
CA ASP A 32 -15.78 -10.55 -9.87
C ASP A 32 -16.20 -9.55 -8.78
N ILE A 33 -17.33 -8.90 -8.96
CA ILE A 33 -17.79 -7.85 -8.08
C ILE A 33 -18.18 -8.36 -6.69
N GLU A 34 -18.69 -9.59 -6.59
CA GLU A 34 -19.10 -10.17 -5.31
C GLU A 34 -17.87 -10.55 -4.48
N GLN A 35 -16.83 -11.09 -5.11
CA GLN A 35 -15.55 -11.39 -4.48
C GLN A 35 -14.90 -10.10 -3.93
N ARG A 36 -14.92 -9.00 -4.71
CA ARG A 36 -14.43 -7.70 -4.26
C ARG A 36 -15.22 -7.14 -3.09
N ARG A 37 -16.54 -7.27 -3.08
CA ARG A 37 -17.42 -6.84 -1.98
C ARG A 37 -17.19 -7.67 -0.73
N ALA A 38 -17.05 -8.99 -0.87
CA ALA A 38 -16.76 -9.89 0.25
C ALA A 38 -15.42 -9.52 0.90
N TYR A 39 -14.37 -9.32 0.09
CA TYR A 39 -13.07 -8.84 0.55
C TYR A 39 -13.20 -7.51 1.31
N TRP A 40 -13.91 -6.53 0.75
CA TRP A 40 -14.06 -5.22 1.39
C TRP A 40 -14.81 -5.28 2.70
N LEU A 41 -15.89 -6.08 2.75
CA LEU A 41 -16.64 -6.29 3.98
C LEU A 41 -15.79 -6.96 5.07
N ASP A 42 -14.92 -7.90 4.71
CA ASP A 42 -13.97 -8.51 5.62
C ASP A 42 -12.94 -7.49 6.15
N GLU A 43 -12.37 -6.64 5.30
CA GLU A 43 -11.48 -5.55 5.73
C GLU A 43 -12.18 -4.54 6.66
N ILE A 44 -13.41 -4.14 6.33
CA ILE A 44 -14.21 -3.26 7.17
C ILE A 44 -14.47 -3.92 8.53
N SER A 45 -14.85 -5.19 8.54
CA SER A 45 -15.11 -5.94 9.77
C SER A 45 -13.89 -6.01 10.67
N GLN A 46 -12.71 -6.30 10.11
CA GLN A 46 -11.45 -6.31 10.84
C GLN A 46 -11.11 -4.93 11.39
N SER A 47 -11.28 -3.90 10.56
CA SER A 47 -11.02 -2.52 10.98
C SER A 47 -11.92 -2.08 12.13
N LEU A 48 -13.21 -2.45 12.11
CA LEU A 48 -14.15 -2.14 13.18
C LEU A 48 -13.93 -2.99 14.45
N ALA A 49 -13.36 -4.16 14.32
CA ALA A 49 -13.03 -5.04 15.44
C ALA A 49 -11.73 -4.63 16.16
N ASP A 50 -10.91 -3.79 15.56
CA ASP A 50 -9.70 -3.25 16.18
C ASP A 50 -10.06 -2.29 17.31
N GLU A 51 -9.44 -2.44 18.50
CA GLU A 51 -9.70 -1.64 19.69
C GLU A 51 -9.40 -0.14 19.50
N SER A 52 -8.49 0.19 18.59
CA SER A 52 -8.16 1.57 18.24
C SER A 52 -9.20 2.24 17.34
N SER A 53 -10.13 1.46 16.77
CA SER A 53 -11.08 1.91 15.76
C SER A 53 -11.92 3.11 16.21
N ILE A 54 -12.00 4.09 15.30
CA ILE A 54 -12.98 5.18 15.37
C ILE A 54 -13.68 5.22 14.04
N ALA A 55 -14.99 5.04 14.06
CA ALA A 55 -15.76 5.04 12.83
C ALA A 55 -17.05 5.85 12.96
N PHE A 56 -17.39 6.51 11.85
CA PHE A 56 -18.63 7.29 11.73
C PHE A 56 -19.35 6.93 10.42
N VAL A 57 -20.66 7.04 10.46
CA VAL A 57 -21.54 6.82 9.33
C VAL A 57 -22.46 8.04 9.14
N SER A 58 -22.67 8.42 7.89
CA SER A 58 -23.71 9.36 7.48
C SER A 58 -24.94 8.62 7.02
N VAL A 59 -26.11 9.01 7.56
CA VAL A 59 -27.42 8.43 7.22
C VAL A 59 -28.29 9.50 6.61
N ALA A 60 -28.84 9.26 5.42
CA ALA A 60 -29.80 10.09 4.73
C ALA A 60 -31.03 9.26 4.35
N SER A 61 -32.23 9.74 4.71
CA SER A 61 -33.50 9.03 4.46
C SER A 61 -33.51 7.57 4.94
N GLY A 62 -32.93 7.33 6.13
CA GLY A 62 -32.87 5.99 6.74
C GLY A 62 -31.86 5.03 6.09
N ARG A 63 -31.01 5.50 5.17
CA ARG A 63 -30.00 4.69 4.48
C ARG A 63 -28.60 5.26 4.66
N ILE A 64 -27.61 4.39 4.75
CA ILE A 64 -26.20 4.78 4.78
C ILE A 64 -25.85 5.47 3.45
N SER A 65 -25.32 6.70 3.55
CA SER A 65 -24.87 7.53 2.42
C SER A 65 -23.35 7.69 2.34
N GLY A 66 -22.65 7.47 3.47
CA GLY A 66 -21.19 7.50 3.52
C GLY A 66 -20.69 6.98 4.86
N PHE A 67 -19.43 6.60 4.94
CA PHE A 67 -18.78 6.23 6.19
C PHE A 67 -17.28 6.51 6.15
N VAL A 68 -16.69 6.62 7.34
CA VAL A 68 -15.24 6.73 7.56
C VAL A 68 -14.81 5.80 8.68
N ILE A 69 -13.68 5.13 8.52
CA ILE A 69 -13.08 4.28 9.55
C ILE A 69 -11.61 4.64 9.68
N TYR A 70 -11.19 4.88 10.93
CA TYR A 70 -9.83 5.16 11.34
C TYR A 70 -9.31 4.05 12.24
N ASN A 71 -8.02 3.73 12.09
CA ASN A 71 -7.27 2.85 12.98
C ASN A 71 -5.92 3.49 13.34
N ASP A 72 -5.44 3.26 14.57
CA ASP A 72 -4.08 3.65 14.95
C ASP A 72 -3.03 2.84 14.15
N LEU A 73 -1.87 3.45 13.93
CA LEU A 73 -0.70 2.81 13.32
C LEU A 73 0.43 2.74 14.36
N PRO A 74 0.44 1.73 15.24
CA PRO A 74 1.41 1.67 16.34
C PRO A 74 2.86 1.54 15.87
N TRP A 75 3.11 0.76 14.82
CA TRP A 75 4.44 0.62 14.23
C TRP A 75 4.96 1.93 13.64
N ASP A 76 4.15 2.62 12.82
CA ASP A 76 4.50 3.94 12.29
C ASP A 76 4.69 4.96 13.42
N SER A 77 3.83 4.93 14.44
CA SER A 77 3.90 5.83 15.60
C SER A 77 5.23 5.71 16.35
N GLN A 78 5.71 4.48 16.53
CA GLN A 78 6.98 4.21 17.18
C GLN A 78 8.15 4.79 16.39
N ILE A 79 8.17 4.63 15.08
CA ILE A 79 9.28 5.07 14.22
C ILE A 79 9.24 6.58 14.00
N ILE A 80 8.06 7.15 13.78
CA ILE A 80 7.86 8.60 13.58
C ILE A 80 8.08 9.36 14.88
N GLY A 81 7.85 8.72 16.05
CA GLY A 81 7.88 9.36 17.37
C GLY A 81 6.69 10.28 17.59
N ARG A 82 5.59 10.03 16.90
CA ARG A 82 4.32 10.77 16.98
C ARG A 82 3.17 9.79 16.85
N ARG A 83 2.11 9.95 17.67
CA ARG A 83 0.92 9.12 17.53
C ARG A 83 0.33 9.31 16.14
N THR A 84 0.35 8.26 15.36
CA THR A 84 -0.03 8.22 13.95
C THR A 84 -1.16 7.22 13.75
N GLY A 85 -2.11 7.56 12.89
CA GLY A 85 -3.15 6.63 12.47
C GLY A 85 -3.55 6.83 11.02
N THR A 86 -4.47 6.01 10.55
CA THR A 86 -4.89 6.02 9.15
C THR A 86 -6.41 6.12 9.02
N VAL A 87 -6.88 6.98 8.12
CA VAL A 87 -8.23 6.85 7.55
C VAL A 87 -8.16 5.68 6.58
N LYS A 88 -8.52 4.49 7.08
CA LYS A 88 -8.37 3.24 6.32
C LYS A 88 -9.49 3.05 5.31
N HIS A 89 -10.72 3.43 5.67
CA HIS A 89 -11.87 3.41 4.79
C HIS A 89 -12.56 4.76 4.76
N LEU A 90 -12.85 5.24 3.58
CA LEU A 90 -13.56 6.48 3.32
C LEU A 90 -14.45 6.26 2.09
N ALA A 91 -15.77 6.19 2.27
CA ALA A 91 -16.68 5.78 1.21
C ALA A 91 -17.98 6.58 1.20
N VAL A 92 -18.51 6.79 0.00
CA VAL A 92 -19.75 7.55 -0.24
C VAL A 92 -20.54 6.96 -1.40
N THR A 93 -21.87 7.13 -1.37
CA THR A 93 -22.77 6.62 -2.41
C THR A 93 -22.93 7.60 -3.59
N SER A 94 -22.35 8.79 -3.52
CA SER A 94 -22.43 9.81 -4.57
C SER A 94 -21.05 10.40 -4.87
N ALA A 95 -20.68 10.45 -6.15
CA ALA A 95 -19.40 11.00 -6.60
C ALA A 95 -19.40 12.52 -6.84
N ASN A 96 -20.56 13.18 -6.67
CA ASN A 96 -20.72 14.64 -6.94
C ASN A 96 -20.44 15.49 -5.67
N ALA A 97 -20.75 16.78 -5.74
CA ALA A 97 -20.57 17.75 -4.65
C ALA A 97 -21.21 17.31 -3.33
N VAL A 98 -22.38 16.66 -3.37
CA VAL A 98 -23.05 16.14 -2.18
C VAL A 98 -22.20 15.04 -1.51
N GLY A 99 -21.55 14.19 -2.28
CA GLY A 99 -20.62 13.17 -1.76
C GLY A 99 -19.39 13.80 -1.10
N VAL A 100 -18.85 14.87 -1.67
CA VAL A 100 -17.74 15.63 -1.08
C VAL A 100 -18.15 16.22 0.28
N GLU A 101 -19.31 16.86 0.37
CA GLU A 101 -19.84 17.44 1.61
C GLU A 101 -20.02 16.36 2.70
N ILE A 102 -20.64 15.22 2.36
CA ILE A 102 -20.83 14.09 3.30
C ILE A 102 -19.47 13.61 3.85
N LEU A 103 -18.49 13.43 2.97
CA LEU A 103 -17.16 12.96 3.38
C LEU A 103 -16.41 14.01 4.20
N ALA A 104 -16.50 15.28 3.84
CA ALA A 104 -15.87 16.37 4.58
C ALA A 104 -16.43 16.49 6.01
N GLU A 105 -17.75 16.37 6.19
CA GLU A 105 -18.38 16.32 7.50
C GLU A 105 -17.92 15.10 8.32
N LEU A 106 -17.87 13.91 7.72
CA LEU A 106 -17.39 12.69 8.37
C LEU A 106 -15.91 12.81 8.78
N ILE A 107 -15.06 13.36 7.92
CA ILE A 107 -13.65 13.62 8.22
C ILE A 107 -13.52 14.63 9.35
N SER A 108 -14.31 15.71 9.35
CA SER A 108 -14.28 16.73 10.40
C SER A 108 -14.58 16.12 11.77
N GLU A 109 -15.65 15.33 11.91
CA GLU A 109 -16.02 14.65 13.15
C GLU A 109 -14.93 13.65 13.59
N LEU A 110 -14.36 12.93 12.61
CA LEU A 110 -13.25 12.02 12.86
C LEU A 110 -12.04 12.78 13.40
N MET A 111 -11.58 13.84 12.72
CA MET A 111 -10.38 14.60 13.11
C MET A 111 -10.51 15.21 14.49
N GLN A 112 -11.68 15.74 14.85
CA GLN A 112 -11.97 16.21 16.21
C GLN A 112 -11.83 15.09 17.25
N THR A 113 -12.33 13.89 16.91
CA THR A 113 -12.33 12.75 17.83
C THR A 113 -10.92 12.19 18.03
N VAL A 114 -10.15 11.99 16.96
CA VAL A 114 -8.78 11.46 17.03
C VAL A 114 -7.82 12.48 17.65
N GLY A 115 -8.03 13.78 17.40
CA GLY A 115 -7.28 14.85 18.06
C GLY A 115 -7.41 14.81 19.59
N LYS A 116 -8.63 14.61 20.10
CA LYS A 116 -8.87 14.42 21.55
C LYS A 116 -8.17 13.19 22.14
N ARG A 117 -7.85 12.19 21.33
CA ARG A 117 -7.04 11.02 21.72
C ARG A 117 -5.53 11.25 21.64
N GLY A 118 -5.09 12.45 21.21
CA GLY A 118 -3.69 12.82 21.08
C GLY A 118 -3.04 12.32 19.80
N THR A 119 -3.80 11.94 18.76
CA THR A 119 -3.27 11.67 17.42
C THR A 119 -2.67 12.95 16.86
N GLN A 120 -1.46 12.86 16.34
CA GLN A 120 -0.70 13.98 15.81
C GLN A 120 -0.55 13.92 14.29
N CYS A 121 -0.47 12.73 13.72
CA CYS A 121 -0.41 12.51 12.27
C CYS A 121 -1.53 11.58 11.84
N THR A 122 -2.24 11.93 10.78
CA THR A 122 -3.22 11.05 10.15
C THR A 122 -2.91 10.92 8.68
N VAL A 123 -2.84 9.68 8.21
CA VAL A 123 -2.59 9.37 6.80
C VAL A 123 -3.83 8.79 6.16
N SER A 124 -3.95 8.90 4.84
CA SER A 124 -4.98 8.22 4.05
C SER A 124 -4.42 7.83 2.70
N ARG A 125 -4.96 6.77 2.11
CA ARG A 125 -4.64 6.38 0.74
C ARG A 125 -5.91 6.06 -0.01
N VAL A 126 -6.15 6.77 -1.11
CA VAL A 126 -7.37 6.67 -1.92
C VAL A 126 -7.02 6.41 -3.38
N GLN A 127 -7.90 5.73 -4.10
CA GLN A 127 -7.76 5.53 -5.54
C GLN A 127 -7.89 6.89 -6.26
N SER A 128 -7.10 7.10 -7.32
CA SER A 128 -7.13 8.34 -8.10
C SER A 128 -8.46 8.59 -8.82
N SER A 129 -9.30 7.58 -8.95
CA SER A 129 -10.67 7.69 -9.50
C SER A 129 -11.72 8.15 -8.48
N GLU A 130 -11.39 8.18 -7.19
CA GLU A 130 -12.32 8.53 -6.10
C GLU A 130 -12.32 10.03 -5.82
N LEU A 131 -12.75 10.84 -6.81
CA LEU A 131 -12.67 12.30 -6.75
C LEU A 131 -13.37 12.90 -5.52
N ALA A 132 -14.51 12.35 -5.12
CA ALA A 132 -15.20 12.86 -3.93
C ALA A 132 -14.35 12.69 -2.66
N ALA A 133 -13.65 11.57 -2.51
CA ALA A 133 -12.76 11.33 -1.37
C ALA A 133 -11.52 12.23 -1.44
N ILE A 134 -10.92 12.41 -2.62
CA ILE A 134 -9.78 13.30 -2.85
C ILE A 134 -10.14 14.73 -2.44
N HIS A 135 -11.23 15.29 -3.00
CA HIS A 135 -11.65 16.66 -2.72
C HIS A 135 -12.03 16.86 -1.25
N ALA A 136 -12.67 15.87 -0.61
CA ALA A 136 -13.01 15.96 0.80
C ALA A 136 -11.75 15.97 1.70
N LEU A 137 -10.73 15.16 1.37
CA LEU A 137 -9.44 15.17 2.08
C LEU A 137 -8.73 16.52 1.90
N GLU A 138 -8.67 17.06 0.68
CA GLU A 138 -8.07 18.36 0.40
C GLU A 138 -8.77 19.49 1.15
N GLN A 139 -10.11 19.55 1.11
CA GLN A 139 -10.90 20.53 1.88
C GLN A 139 -10.72 20.39 3.39
N SER A 140 -10.41 19.19 3.87
CA SER A 140 -10.13 18.90 5.28
C SER A 140 -8.66 19.15 5.68
N GLY A 141 -7.85 19.74 4.79
CA GLY A 141 -6.46 20.10 5.07
C GLY A 141 -5.46 18.95 5.00
N PHE A 142 -5.80 17.86 4.33
CA PHE A 142 -4.83 16.82 4.03
C PHE A 142 -3.95 17.25 2.85
N LEU A 143 -2.64 17.05 3.00
CA LEU A 143 -1.64 17.32 1.97
C LEU A 143 -1.39 16.06 1.14
N LEU A 144 -1.51 16.17 -0.18
CA LEU A 144 -1.04 15.13 -1.10
C LEU A 144 0.48 15.01 -1.01
N VAL A 145 0.99 13.83 -0.67
CA VAL A 145 2.43 13.61 -0.44
C VAL A 145 3.06 12.65 -1.45
N ASP A 146 2.32 11.69 -1.98
CA ASP A 146 2.80 10.87 -3.09
C ASP A 146 1.65 10.29 -3.93
N THR A 147 2.02 9.76 -5.08
CA THR A 147 1.14 8.97 -5.95
C THR A 147 1.85 7.68 -6.33
N LEU A 148 1.20 6.56 -6.09
CA LEU A 148 1.67 5.24 -6.48
C LEU A 148 0.85 4.72 -7.66
N LEU A 149 1.52 4.15 -8.64
CA LEU A 149 0.91 3.36 -9.70
C LEU A 149 0.85 1.90 -9.26
N ASP A 150 -0.29 1.27 -9.42
CA ASP A 150 -0.47 -0.15 -9.14
C ASP A 150 -0.11 -0.96 -10.39
N PHE A 151 1.04 -1.61 -10.35
CA PHE A 151 1.49 -2.54 -11.37
C PHE A 151 1.02 -3.94 -11.06
N VAL A 152 0.53 -4.64 -12.09
CA VAL A 152 0.04 -6.01 -12.00
C VAL A 152 0.64 -6.84 -13.12
N PHE A 153 1.14 -8.01 -12.75
CA PHE A 153 1.46 -9.09 -13.67
C PHE A 153 0.43 -10.21 -13.52
N ASP A 154 -0.16 -10.67 -14.62
CA ASP A 154 -1.14 -11.75 -14.64
C ASP A 154 -0.53 -12.99 -15.29
N PHE A 155 -0.18 -13.98 -14.46
CA PHE A 155 0.44 -15.25 -14.91
C PHE A 155 -0.49 -16.09 -15.79
N SER A 156 -1.80 -15.87 -15.74
CA SER A 156 -2.75 -16.58 -16.59
C SER A 156 -2.79 -16.06 -18.03
N ARG A 157 -2.34 -14.82 -18.24
CA ARG A 157 -2.33 -14.16 -19.56
C ARG A 157 -0.97 -14.10 -20.21
N THR A 158 0.07 -14.00 -19.38
CA THR A 158 1.45 -13.84 -19.85
C THR A 158 2.30 -14.95 -19.23
N PRO A 159 2.51 -16.07 -19.93
CA PRO A 159 3.42 -17.11 -19.46
C PRO A 159 4.82 -16.51 -19.26
N ILE A 160 5.37 -16.67 -18.07
CA ILE A 160 6.68 -16.10 -17.73
C ILE A 160 7.79 -16.66 -18.63
N GLU A 161 7.61 -17.87 -19.15
CA GLU A 161 8.51 -18.57 -20.05
C GLU A 161 8.67 -17.86 -21.42
N GLU A 162 7.66 -17.09 -21.83
CA GLU A 162 7.66 -16.34 -23.10
C GLU A 162 8.36 -14.99 -22.98
N ILE A 163 8.67 -14.56 -21.74
CA ILE A 163 9.33 -13.27 -21.52
C ILE A 163 10.82 -13.42 -21.82
N THR A 164 11.30 -12.65 -22.80
CA THR A 164 12.73 -12.58 -23.10
C THR A 164 13.45 -11.70 -22.08
N PHE A 165 14.18 -12.32 -21.17
CA PHE A 165 15.02 -11.61 -20.22
C PHE A 165 16.45 -11.44 -20.73
N PRO A 166 17.13 -10.34 -20.43
CA PRO A 166 18.53 -10.18 -20.79
C PRO A 166 19.37 -11.27 -20.13
N LYS A 167 20.41 -11.74 -20.88
CA LYS A 167 21.36 -12.70 -20.30
C LYS A 167 21.97 -12.10 -19.05
N ARG A 168 22.04 -12.91 -17.99
CA ARG A 168 22.72 -12.53 -16.74
C ARG A 168 24.22 -12.48 -16.98
N ASP A 169 24.89 -11.51 -16.39
CA ASP A 169 26.33 -11.54 -16.21
C ASP A 169 26.72 -12.83 -15.46
N GLY A 170 27.71 -13.55 -15.91
CA GLY A 170 28.13 -14.83 -15.31
C GLY A 170 28.56 -14.72 -13.83
N GLN A 171 28.86 -13.51 -13.37
CA GLN A 171 29.21 -13.22 -11.96
C GLN A 171 28.00 -12.85 -11.11
N LEU A 172 26.80 -12.67 -11.70
CA LEU A 172 25.58 -12.35 -10.99
C LEU A 172 24.87 -13.61 -10.50
N LYS A 173 24.75 -13.73 -9.19
CA LYS A 173 24.00 -14.80 -8.50
C LYS A 173 22.80 -14.22 -7.78
N ILE A 174 21.66 -14.89 -7.87
CA ILE A 174 20.47 -14.60 -7.05
C ILE A 174 20.25 -15.76 -6.09
N ARG A 175 20.04 -15.45 -4.82
CA ARG A 175 19.72 -16.47 -3.79
C ARG A 175 18.78 -15.92 -2.74
N HIS A 176 18.18 -16.79 -1.95
CA HIS A 176 17.49 -16.39 -0.74
C HIS A 176 18.45 -15.72 0.25
N ALA A 177 17.96 -14.68 0.91
CA ALA A 177 18.69 -14.05 2.00
C ALA A 177 18.72 -14.94 3.24
N ASN A 178 19.76 -14.79 4.04
CA ASN A 178 19.89 -15.38 5.38
C ASN A 178 20.17 -14.27 6.42
N ALA A 179 20.11 -14.60 7.70
CA ALA A 179 20.24 -13.62 8.77
C ALA A 179 21.56 -12.82 8.75
N ALA A 180 22.65 -13.40 8.21
CA ALA A 180 23.94 -12.70 8.12
C ALA A 180 23.94 -11.60 7.06
N ASP A 181 22.99 -11.60 6.15
CA ASP A 181 22.87 -10.61 5.07
C ASP A 181 22.28 -9.28 5.56
N LEU A 182 21.55 -9.27 6.68
CA LEU A 182 20.81 -8.11 7.19
C LEU A 182 21.63 -6.80 7.23
N PRO A 183 22.88 -6.78 7.73
CA PRO A 183 23.68 -5.56 7.73
C PRO A 183 23.95 -5.00 6.33
N ALA A 184 24.20 -5.86 5.34
CA ALA A 184 24.42 -5.44 3.97
C ALA A 184 23.14 -4.86 3.32
N LEU A 185 21.98 -5.47 3.61
CA LEU A 185 20.70 -4.96 3.11
C LEU A 185 20.38 -3.58 3.71
N ILE A 186 20.64 -3.37 5.00
CA ILE A 186 20.46 -2.06 5.65
C ILE A 186 21.37 -1.01 4.99
N ASP A 187 22.65 -1.31 4.77
CA ASP A 187 23.60 -0.40 4.13
C ASP A 187 23.16 0.01 2.71
N ILE A 188 22.73 -0.99 1.91
CA ILE A 188 22.20 -0.73 0.55
C ILE A 188 20.93 0.11 0.63
N ASN A 189 20.05 -0.17 1.59
CA ASN A 189 18.80 0.54 1.79
C ASN A 189 19.04 2.03 2.11
N GLU A 190 19.90 2.31 3.07
CA GLU A 190 20.25 3.68 3.46
C GLU A 190 20.81 4.49 2.30
N LYS A 191 21.71 3.90 1.51
CA LYS A 191 22.28 4.52 0.31
C LYS A 191 21.28 4.73 -0.83
N SER A 192 20.31 3.83 -0.95
CA SER A 192 19.36 3.85 -2.08
C SER A 192 18.16 4.75 -1.84
N PHE A 193 17.78 4.96 -0.58
CA PHE A 193 16.60 5.74 -0.20
C PHE A 193 16.91 7.07 0.48
N SER A 194 18.19 7.49 0.58
CA SER A 194 18.57 8.80 1.13
C SER A 194 17.90 9.97 0.43
N ASP A 195 17.83 9.89 -0.91
CA ASP A 195 17.27 10.93 -1.78
C ASP A 195 16.01 10.46 -2.50
N TYR A 196 15.30 9.47 -1.92
CA TYR A 196 14.07 8.98 -2.50
C TYR A 196 12.93 9.99 -2.30
N PHE A 197 11.97 9.98 -3.21
CA PHE A 197 10.88 10.96 -3.30
C PHE A 197 9.52 10.44 -2.80
N GLY A 198 9.48 9.42 -1.96
CA GLY A 198 8.24 8.85 -1.40
C GLY A 198 7.64 9.72 -0.29
N ARG A 199 6.45 9.36 0.17
CA ARG A 199 5.61 10.13 1.11
C ARG A 199 6.33 10.64 2.37
N TYR A 200 7.30 9.89 2.88
CA TYR A 200 8.05 10.26 4.08
C TYR A 200 9.11 11.33 3.83
N HIS A 201 9.50 11.56 2.57
CA HIS A 201 10.40 12.63 2.16
C HIS A 201 9.62 13.86 1.69
N ALA A 202 8.45 13.65 1.10
CA ALA A 202 7.63 14.72 0.52
C ALA A 202 6.84 15.51 1.57
N ASP A 203 6.59 14.94 2.75
CA ASP A 203 5.88 15.62 3.83
C ASP A 203 6.81 16.56 4.60
N PRO A 204 6.61 17.90 4.52
CA PRO A 204 7.49 18.88 5.17
C PRO A 204 7.40 18.88 6.70
N GLN A 205 6.37 18.26 7.27
CA GLN A 205 6.18 18.14 8.72
C GLN A 205 6.72 16.82 9.28
N MET A 206 7.19 15.92 8.40
CA MET A 206 7.77 14.65 8.83
C MET A 206 9.09 14.90 9.59
N PRO A 207 9.27 14.35 10.81
CA PRO A 207 10.50 14.53 11.56
C PRO A 207 11.73 14.06 10.78
N ALA A 208 12.82 14.82 10.88
CA ALA A 208 14.06 14.52 10.16
C ALA A 208 14.55 13.08 10.39
N GLY A 209 15.04 12.44 9.35
CA GLY A 209 15.53 11.05 9.38
C GLY A 209 14.43 9.98 9.49
N THR A 210 13.16 10.35 9.53
CA THR A 210 12.05 9.36 9.60
C THR A 210 12.05 8.44 8.40
N ALA A 211 12.23 8.96 7.20
CA ALA A 211 12.25 8.14 6.00
C ALA A 211 13.32 7.04 6.08
N THR A 212 14.55 7.37 6.41
CA THR A 212 15.63 6.39 6.58
C THR A 212 15.27 5.35 7.64
N ARG A 213 14.77 5.79 8.81
CA ARG A 213 14.35 4.85 9.87
C ARG A 213 13.26 3.90 9.42
N ILE A 214 12.21 4.39 8.75
CA ILE A 214 11.11 3.56 8.26
C ILE A 214 11.60 2.48 7.30
N TYR A 215 12.41 2.84 6.32
CA TYR A 215 12.94 1.86 5.37
C TYR A 215 13.90 0.86 6.05
N THR A 216 14.70 1.30 7.01
CA THR A 216 15.56 0.40 7.79
C THR A 216 14.76 -0.58 8.65
N GLU A 217 13.75 -0.09 9.37
CA GLU A 217 12.87 -0.95 10.19
C GLU A 217 12.01 -1.88 9.32
N TRP A 218 11.68 -1.48 8.11
CA TRP A 218 10.99 -2.35 7.16
C TRP A 218 11.85 -3.57 6.78
N ILE A 219 13.17 -3.37 6.53
CA ILE A 219 14.09 -4.49 6.31
C ILE A 219 14.19 -5.39 7.54
N ARG A 220 14.29 -4.81 8.75
CA ARG A 220 14.30 -5.61 9.98
C ARG A 220 13.04 -6.45 10.15
N ALA A 221 11.87 -5.84 9.94
CA ALA A 221 10.59 -6.53 9.98
C ALA A 221 10.50 -7.66 8.93
N ALA A 222 11.07 -7.47 7.74
CA ALA A 222 11.11 -8.50 6.72
C ALA A 222 11.86 -9.76 7.20
N PHE A 223 13.01 -9.61 7.88
CA PHE A 223 13.75 -10.73 8.47
C PHE A 223 13.06 -11.34 9.68
N GLN A 224 12.10 -10.65 10.30
CA GLN A 224 11.27 -11.14 11.40
C GLN A 224 9.97 -11.84 10.91
N GLY A 225 9.85 -12.09 9.61
CA GLY A 225 8.73 -12.82 9.02
C GLY A 225 7.62 -11.95 8.45
N TRP A 226 7.84 -10.63 8.30
CA TRP A 226 6.92 -9.78 7.57
C TRP A 226 6.95 -10.06 6.05
N ALA A 227 8.12 -10.38 5.49
CA ALA A 227 8.27 -10.87 4.12
C ALA A 227 8.28 -12.40 4.11
N ASP A 228 7.60 -13.00 3.13
CA ASP A 228 7.61 -14.46 2.95
C ASP A 228 8.88 -14.95 2.28
N TRP A 229 9.46 -14.16 1.38
CA TRP A 229 10.79 -14.41 0.84
C TRP A 229 11.55 -13.12 0.55
N ILE A 230 12.84 -13.20 0.76
CA ILE A 230 13.81 -12.14 0.50
C ILE A 230 14.85 -12.71 -0.45
N LEU A 231 15.08 -12.04 -1.58
CA LEU A 231 16.15 -12.40 -2.50
C LEU A 231 17.26 -11.35 -2.44
N VAL A 232 18.50 -11.81 -2.54
CA VAL A 232 19.68 -10.96 -2.69
C VAL A 232 20.36 -11.22 -4.03
N ALA A 233 20.86 -10.14 -4.62
CA ALA A 233 21.71 -10.19 -5.80
C ALA A 233 23.17 -10.03 -5.37
N GLU A 234 23.97 -11.05 -5.61
CA GLU A 234 25.42 -11.03 -5.42
C GLU A 234 26.12 -10.75 -6.74
N LEU A 235 27.08 -9.84 -6.70
CA LEU A 235 27.93 -9.48 -7.79
C LEU A 235 29.37 -9.46 -7.29
N ASP A 236 30.26 -10.22 -7.91
CA ASP A 236 31.65 -10.37 -7.44
C ASP A 236 31.73 -10.79 -5.95
N ASP A 237 30.91 -11.77 -5.56
CA ASP A 237 30.77 -12.31 -4.21
C ASP A 237 30.39 -11.29 -3.13
N LYS A 238 29.79 -10.16 -3.53
CA LYS A 238 29.24 -9.12 -2.63
C LYS A 238 27.77 -8.90 -2.90
N ILE A 239 26.99 -8.71 -1.83
CA ILE A 239 25.59 -8.33 -1.99
C ILE A 239 25.55 -6.92 -2.57
N ALA A 240 24.88 -6.78 -3.70
CA ALA A 240 24.74 -5.53 -4.44
C ALA A 240 23.28 -5.11 -4.66
N GLY A 241 22.32 -5.91 -4.20
CA GLY A 241 20.90 -5.59 -4.27
C GLY A 241 20.04 -6.62 -3.54
N TYR A 242 18.79 -6.27 -3.31
CA TYR A 242 17.81 -7.15 -2.69
C TYR A 242 16.39 -6.82 -3.16
N GLY A 243 15.48 -7.76 -2.93
CA GLY A 243 14.04 -7.57 -3.09
C GLY A 243 13.25 -8.32 -2.01
N LEU A 244 12.06 -7.80 -1.70
CA LEU A 244 11.15 -8.32 -0.69
C LEU A 244 9.81 -8.66 -1.34
N TRP A 245 9.27 -9.82 -0.99
CA TRP A 245 7.96 -10.28 -1.48
C TRP A 245 7.15 -10.92 -0.37
N ARG A 246 5.82 -10.86 -0.54
CA ARG A 246 4.87 -11.55 0.34
C ARG A 246 3.89 -12.38 -0.49
N LYS A 247 3.37 -13.40 0.15
CA LYS A 247 2.17 -14.13 -0.30
C LYS A 247 0.92 -13.27 -0.08
N ALA A 248 -0.22 -13.78 -0.50
CA ALA A 248 -1.50 -13.18 -0.21
C ALA A 248 -1.67 -12.89 1.29
N LEU A 249 -2.25 -11.76 1.61
CA LEU A 249 -2.62 -11.42 2.99
C LEU A 249 -3.79 -12.31 3.45
N ARG A 250 -3.96 -12.47 4.76
CA ARG A 250 -5.00 -13.35 5.32
C ARG A 250 -6.42 -13.04 4.82
N ASN A 251 -6.75 -11.77 4.61
CA ASN A 251 -8.05 -11.38 4.07
C ASN A 251 -8.14 -11.65 2.57
N GLU A 252 -7.04 -11.57 1.83
CA GLU A 252 -6.98 -11.97 0.42
C GLU A 252 -7.17 -13.48 0.28
N GLU A 253 -6.46 -14.29 1.09
CA GLU A 253 -6.61 -15.74 1.12
C GLU A 253 -8.05 -16.16 1.47
N ARG A 254 -8.65 -15.57 2.52
CA ARG A 254 -10.04 -15.86 2.92
C ARG A 254 -11.06 -15.55 1.84
N ASN A 255 -10.78 -14.56 1.00
CA ASN A 255 -11.65 -14.16 -0.11
C ASN A 255 -11.18 -14.71 -1.46
N SER A 256 -10.31 -15.74 -1.45
CA SER A 256 -9.81 -16.43 -2.64
C SER A 256 -9.17 -15.48 -3.67
N VAL A 257 -8.51 -14.41 -3.20
CA VAL A 257 -7.73 -13.52 -4.04
C VAL A 257 -6.33 -14.11 -4.22
N SER A 258 -6.09 -14.71 -5.39
CA SER A 258 -4.83 -15.38 -5.70
C SER A 258 -3.74 -14.36 -6.12
N VAL A 259 -3.09 -13.76 -5.14
CA VAL A 259 -2.12 -12.68 -5.33
C VAL A 259 -0.83 -12.91 -4.55
N ALA A 260 0.28 -12.41 -5.08
CA ALA A 260 1.53 -12.19 -4.37
C ALA A 260 1.92 -10.71 -4.48
N HIS A 261 2.72 -10.23 -3.54
CA HIS A 261 3.12 -8.83 -3.45
C HIS A 261 4.61 -8.68 -3.65
N TYR A 262 5.00 -7.77 -4.54
CA TYR A 262 6.33 -7.19 -4.63
C TYR A 262 6.33 -5.88 -3.85
N ASP A 263 7.04 -5.83 -2.73
CA ASP A 263 6.91 -4.71 -1.78
C ASP A 263 8.05 -3.70 -1.89
N LEU A 264 9.29 -4.18 -2.02
CA LEU A 264 10.46 -3.31 -2.01
C LEU A 264 11.64 -3.98 -2.71
N ALA A 265 12.45 -3.20 -3.43
CA ALA A 265 13.79 -3.59 -3.85
C ALA A 265 14.73 -2.40 -3.85
N ALA A 266 16.00 -2.68 -3.62
CA ALA A 266 17.05 -1.69 -3.78
C ALA A 266 18.30 -2.32 -4.39
N ILE A 267 19.00 -1.51 -5.19
CA ILE A 267 20.29 -1.85 -5.78
C ILE A 267 21.30 -0.82 -5.30
N ASP A 268 22.44 -1.29 -4.81
CA ASP A 268 23.58 -0.42 -4.46
C ASP A 268 23.83 0.57 -5.61
N PRO A 269 23.85 1.88 -5.36
CA PRO A 269 24.03 2.90 -6.39
C PRO A 269 25.21 2.65 -7.32
N LYS A 270 26.30 2.08 -6.80
CA LYS A 270 27.51 1.74 -7.58
C LYS A 270 27.35 0.55 -8.52
N SER A 271 26.32 -0.27 -8.30
CA SER A 271 26.03 -1.49 -9.06
C SER A 271 24.83 -1.36 -10.00
N ARG A 272 24.23 -0.17 -10.08
CA ARG A 272 23.11 0.10 -10.99
C ARG A 272 23.52 -0.06 -12.46
N GLY A 273 22.53 -0.30 -13.33
CA GLY A 273 22.74 -0.48 -14.77
C GLY A 273 23.29 -1.85 -15.20
N ARG A 274 23.56 -2.77 -14.25
CA ARG A 274 24.12 -4.11 -14.51
C ARG A 274 23.05 -5.24 -14.49
N GLY A 275 21.76 -4.91 -14.56
CA GLY A 275 20.68 -5.89 -14.64
C GLY A 275 20.28 -6.59 -13.34
N LEU A 276 20.82 -6.16 -12.19
CA LEU A 276 20.56 -6.81 -10.89
C LEU A 276 19.09 -6.77 -10.51
N TRP A 277 18.43 -5.60 -10.67
CA TRP A 277 17.01 -5.46 -10.38
C TRP A 277 16.16 -6.39 -11.25
N THR A 278 16.50 -6.48 -12.54
CA THR A 278 15.82 -7.37 -13.49
C THR A 278 15.96 -8.84 -13.07
N ALA A 279 17.15 -9.26 -12.65
CA ALA A 279 17.38 -10.63 -12.20
C ALA A 279 16.61 -10.96 -10.92
N LEU A 280 16.61 -10.04 -9.93
CA LEU A 280 15.82 -10.18 -8.71
C LEU A 280 14.32 -10.29 -9.02
N MET A 281 13.79 -9.41 -9.87
CA MET A 281 12.39 -9.41 -10.25
C MET A 281 12.00 -10.72 -10.94
N LEU A 282 12.82 -11.19 -11.88
CA LEU A 282 12.60 -12.45 -12.59
C LEU A 282 12.50 -13.63 -11.61
N ASP A 283 13.47 -13.77 -10.71
CA ASP A 283 13.47 -14.88 -9.75
C ASP A 283 12.30 -14.77 -8.77
N GLY A 284 11.93 -13.55 -8.35
CA GLY A 284 10.73 -13.31 -7.56
C GLY A 284 9.44 -13.69 -8.29
N MET A 285 9.33 -13.39 -9.59
CA MET A 285 8.20 -13.80 -10.43
C MET A 285 8.13 -15.33 -10.60
N TRP A 286 9.28 -15.99 -10.81
CA TRP A 286 9.36 -17.46 -10.90
C TRP A 286 8.86 -18.15 -9.63
N ILE A 287 9.17 -17.60 -8.44
CA ILE A 287 8.67 -18.13 -7.17
C ILE A 287 7.16 -17.88 -7.04
N ALA A 288 6.69 -16.65 -7.36
CA ALA A 288 5.30 -16.27 -7.18
C ALA A 288 4.33 -17.06 -8.06
N ARG A 289 4.70 -17.43 -9.28
CA ARG A 289 3.84 -18.14 -10.25
C ARG A 289 3.32 -19.49 -9.74
N ASP A 290 4.06 -20.12 -8.82
CA ASP A 290 3.71 -21.46 -8.34
C ASP A 290 2.48 -21.45 -7.41
N PHE A 291 2.08 -20.27 -6.90
CA PHE A 291 0.97 -20.16 -5.94
C PHE A 291 0.09 -18.93 -6.14
N ALA A 292 0.40 -18.02 -7.04
CA ALA A 292 -0.39 -16.81 -7.27
C ALA A 292 -0.76 -16.65 -8.75
N GLN A 293 -1.99 -16.18 -9.00
CA GLN A 293 -2.41 -15.77 -10.34
C GLN A 293 -1.86 -14.38 -10.69
N TYR A 294 -1.79 -13.49 -9.70
CA TYR A 294 -1.33 -12.13 -9.88
C TYR A 294 -0.08 -11.87 -9.04
N LEU A 295 0.85 -11.09 -9.58
CA LEU A 295 1.89 -10.44 -8.81
C LEU A 295 1.66 -8.93 -8.90
N VAL A 296 1.51 -8.28 -7.75
CA VAL A 296 1.23 -6.83 -7.67
C VAL A 296 2.40 -6.11 -7.02
N GLY A 297 2.64 -4.86 -7.45
CA GLY A 297 3.67 -4.02 -6.86
C GLY A 297 3.37 -2.54 -7.07
N PRO A 298 3.31 -1.73 -6.00
CA PRO A 298 3.16 -0.29 -6.13
C PRO A 298 4.49 0.36 -6.53
N VAL A 299 4.44 1.26 -7.49
CA VAL A 299 5.61 2.04 -7.94
C VAL A 299 5.29 3.51 -7.88
N HIS A 300 6.19 4.30 -7.30
CA HIS A 300 6.02 5.76 -7.26
C HIS A 300 5.92 6.33 -8.68
N VAL A 301 4.99 7.28 -8.88
CA VAL A 301 4.68 7.87 -10.19
C VAL A 301 5.90 8.50 -10.89
N SER A 302 6.91 8.95 -10.14
CA SER A 302 8.16 9.50 -10.69
C SER A 302 9.29 8.47 -10.84
N ASN A 303 9.04 7.18 -10.53
CA ASN A 303 10.06 6.14 -10.70
C ASN A 303 10.03 5.54 -12.12
N TYR A 304 10.26 6.39 -13.12
CA TYR A 304 10.22 6.04 -14.54
C TYR A 304 11.10 4.84 -14.91
N PRO A 305 12.33 4.68 -14.38
CA PRO A 305 13.17 3.52 -14.73
C PRO A 305 12.51 2.19 -14.37
N VAL A 306 11.92 2.08 -13.17
CA VAL A 306 11.24 0.85 -12.72
C VAL A 306 9.95 0.63 -13.52
N GLN A 307 9.17 1.69 -13.76
CA GLN A 307 7.95 1.60 -14.58
C GLN A 307 8.25 1.05 -15.98
N HIS A 308 9.28 1.60 -16.64
CA HIS A 308 9.69 1.15 -17.97
C HIS A 308 10.12 -0.34 -17.98
N LEU A 309 10.88 -0.77 -16.97
CA LEU A 309 11.30 -2.16 -16.87
C LEU A 309 10.13 -3.10 -16.61
N LEU A 310 9.21 -2.75 -15.71
CA LEU A 310 8.02 -3.56 -15.45
C LEU A 310 7.16 -3.73 -16.71
N GLN A 311 6.87 -2.64 -17.42
CA GLN A 311 6.12 -2.69 -18.69
C GLN A 311 6.81 -3.55 -19.74
N LYS A 312 8.13 -3.43 -19.87
CA LYS A 312 8.92 -4.26 -20.78
C LYS A 312 8.81 -5.76 -20.47
N PHE A 313 8.59 -6.12 -19.20
CA PHE A 313 8.42 -7.51 -18.75
C PHE A 313 6.96 -7.93 -18.61
N GLY A 314 6.05 -7.26 -19.30
CA GLY A 314 4.65 -7.67 -19.41
C GLY A 314 3.75 -7.23 -18.26
N TRP A 315 4.26 -6.43 -17.31
CA TRP A 315 3.41 -5.84 -16.30
C TRP A 315 2.56 -4.70 -16.89
N SER A 316 1.35 -4.57 -16.39
CA SER A 316 0.44 -3.48 -16.76
C SER A 316 0.16 -2.56 -15.57
N ILE A 317 -0.07 -1.28 -15.85
CA ILE A 317 -0.62 -0.34 -14.87
C ILE A 317 -2.13 -0.58 -14.84
N SER A 318 -2.68 -0.89 -13.68
CA SER A 318 -4.12 -1.16 -13.50
C SER A 318 -4.79 -0.25 -12.49
N GLY A 319 -4.05 0.66 -11.86
CA GLY A 319 -4.58 1.63 -10.93
C GLY A 319 -3.54 2.68 -10.53
N ALA A 320 -4.02 3.69 -9.83
CA ALA A 320 -3.18 4.68 -9.18
C ALA A 320 -3.80 5.09 -7.85
N ARG A 321 -2.98 5.32 -6.85
CA ARG A 321 -3.42 5.74 -5.51
C ARG A 321 -2.68 6.98 -5.06
N HIS A 322 -3.42 7.92 -4.49
CA HIS A 322 -2.87 9.10 -3.84
C HIS A 322 -2.72 8.86 -2.34
N SER A 323 -1.58 9.25 -1.78
CA SER A 323 -1.34 9.25 -0.34
C SER A 323 -1.44 10.67 0.21
N PHE A 324 -2.20 10.81 1.27
CA PHE A 324 -2.45 12.08 1.95
C PHE A 324 -2.01 12.02 3.40
N HIS A 325 -1.44 13.12 3.89
CA HIS A 325 -1.09 13.30 5.30
C HIS A 325 -1.74 14.58 5.84
N THR A 326 -2.12 14.55 7.11
CA THR A 326 -2.46 15.76 7.85
C THR A 326 -1.88 15.70 9.26
N TRP A 327 -1.51 16.87 9.79
CA TRP A 327 -0.94 17.01 11.12
C TRP A 327 -1.89 17.80 12.00
N LEU A 328 -2.28 17.19 13.10
CA LEU A 328 -3.12 17.82 14.10
C LEU A 328 -2.24 18.60 15.09
N LYS A 329 -2.64 19.83 15.36
CA LYS A 329 -2.00 20.61 16.42
C LYS A 329 -2.32 19.98 17.77
N PRO A 330 -1.34 19.91 18.70
CA PRO A 330 -1.57 19.40 20.04
C PRO A 330 -2.58 20.25 20.82
#